data_3de0ff1f503c83a99c9d3c706f86487a
#
_entry.id   3de0ff1f503c83a99c9d3c706f86487a
#
_cell.length_a   1.000
_cell.length_b   1.000
_cell.length_c   1.000
_cell.angle_alpha   90.00
_cell.angle_beta   90.00
_cell.angle_gamma   90.00
#
_symmetry.space_group_name_H-M   'P 1'
#
loop_
_entity.id
_entity.type
_entity.pdbx_description
1 polymer ?
#
loop_
_entity_poly.entity_id
_entity_poly.type
_entity_poly.pdbx_seq_one_letter_code
_entity_poly.pdbx_strand_id
1 'polypeptide(L)'
;VVSGYLYLPLHSPALLFFKRPNNITGEHSFSIRKPEQIVDLLKEQGLPMPTKLMLEGDELPYTEYCRLAGLFPEAEVVNGTPLIRQARSVKTPVEIEMFRRSGIAHAKAYEQIPGVYRPGMTDIEFSIEIERLMRLQGCLGIFRVFGRSMEIFMGSVLTGDNAGYPSPYDFALGGQGLDPALPGGANKTPLKEGQSVMVDLGGNFNGYMNDMSRVFSIGKLPEEAYTAHQVCLDIQEKIASIARPGIACEVLYDTAVEVVKAAGFADKFMGTGQQAKFIGHGIGLEINEAPVLAPRIKQQLELGMVFALEPKIVIPGVGPVGIENSWVVTNEGIE
;
A
#
# COMPACT_ATOMS: atom_id res chain seq x y z
N VAL A 1 8.83 -12.29 -11.69
CA VAL A 1 7.46 -12.83 -11.58
C VAL A 1 7.39 -14.13 -12.34
N VAL A 2 6.86 -15.16 -11.71
CA VAL A 2 6.69 -16.50 -12.28
C VAL A 2 5.20 -16.77 -12.46
N SER A 3 4.79 -17.24 -13.63
CA SER A 3 3.45 -17.78 -13.83
C SER A 3 3.44 -19.25 -13.44
N GLY A 4 2.81 -19.58 -12.32
CA GLY A 4 2.82 -20.95 -11.78
C GLY A 4 2.13 -21.06 -10.45
N TYR A 5 2.42 -22.15 -9.76
CA TYR A 5 1.86 -22.49 -8.45
C TYR A 5 2.99 -22.83 -7.50
N LEU A 6 2.94 -22.29 -6.29
CA LEU A 6 3.79 -22.68 -5.19
C LEU A 6 2.98 -23.65 -4.29
N TYR A 7 3.44 -24.90 -4.19
CA TYR A 7 2.85 -25.88 -3.31
C TYR A 7 3.68 -25.99 -2.05
N LEU A 8 3.04 -25.80 -0.91
CA LEU A 8 3.66 -25.79 0.42
C LEU A 8 3.18 -27.00 1.23
N PRO A 9 3.84 -28.14 1.13
CA PRO A 9 3.50 -29.30 1.95
C PRO A 9 3.92 -29.06 3.40
N LEU A 10 3.18 -29.65 4.38
CA LEU A 10 3.40 -29.37 5.79
C LEU A 10 4.76 -29.85 6.31
N HIS A 11 5.32 -30.93 5.75
CA HIS A 11 6.51 -31.61 6.26
C HIS A 11 7.58 -31.88 5.18
N SER A 12 7.52 -31.20 4.07
CA SER A 12 8.46 -31.36 2.96
C SER A 12 8.82 -29.99 2.37
N PRO A 13 9.90 -29.88 1.59
CA PRO A 13 10.24 -28.65 0.92
C PRO A 13 9.11 -28.12 0.01
N ALA A 14 9.07 -26.81 -0.14
CA ALA A 14 8.17 -26.14 -1.08
C ALA A 14 8.46 -26.58 -2.53
N LEU A 15 7.44 -26.78 -3.33
CA LEU A 15 7.57 -27.14 -4.74
C LEU A 15 7.04 -26.00 -5.62
N LEU A 16 7.82 -25.58 -6.61
CA LEU A 16 7.42 -24.58 -7.59
C LEU A 16 7.02 -25.27 -8.90
N PHE A 17 5.75 -25.17 -9.26
CA PHE A 17 5.23 -25.60 -10.56
C PHE A 17 5.05 -24.37 -11.45
N PHE A 18 5.87 -24.21 -12.46
CA PHE A 18 5.89 -22.99 -13.27
C PHE A 18 5.54 -23.23 -14.74
N LYS A 19 4.88 -22.25 -15.34
CA LYS A 19 4.53 -22.23 -16.77
C LYS A 19 5.46 -21.30 -17.56
N ARG A 20 5.84 -20.18 -16.97
CA ARG A 20 6.71 -19.13 -17.57
C ARG A 20 7.45 -18.35 -16.48
N PRO A 21 8.69 -17.92 -16.70
CA PRO A 21 9.56 -18.33 -17.80
C PRO A 21 9.94 -19.81 -17.70
N ASN A 22 10.43 -20.41 -18.77
CA ASN A 22 10.77 -21.83 -18.81
C ASN A 22 12.24 -22.14 -18.47
N ASN A 23 13.00 -21.15 -18.08
CA ASN A 23 14.43 -21.25 -17.73
C ASN A 23 14.72 -21.31 -16.23
N ILE A 24 13.70 -21.56 -15.41
CA ILE A 24 13.86 -21.75 -13.97
C ILE A 24 14.45 -23.14 -13.73
N THR A 25 15.52 -23.18 -12.96
CA THR A 25 16.20 -24.42 -12.54
C THR A 25 16.24 -24.50 -11.02
N GLY A 26 16.10 -25.70 -10.48
CA GLY A 26 16.15 -25.98 -9.06
C GLY A 26 15.58 -27.35 -8.75
N GLU A 27 16.09 -27.99 -7.70
CA GLU A 27 15.72 -29.36 -7.31
C GLU A 27 14.21 -29.53 -7.08
N HIS A 28 13.54 -28.47 -6.60
CA HIS A 28 12.11 -28.46 -6.30
C HIS A 28 11.31 -27.59 -7.27
N SER A 29 11.80 -27.42 -8.51
CA SER A 29 11.16 -26.58 -9.53
C SER A 29 10.82 -27.39 -10.76
N PHE A 30 9.54 -27.40 -11.14
CA PHE A 30 9.00 -28.26 -12.21
C PHE A 30 8.27 -27.43 -13.25
N SER A 31 8.67 -27.58 -14.52
CA SER A 31 7.96 -26.98 -15.64
C SER A 31 6.69 -27.76 -15.94
N ILE A 32 5.55 -27.07 -15.99
CA ILE A 32 4.25 -27.65 -16.32
C ILE A 32 3.55 -26.88 -17.45
N ARG A 33 2.73 -27.56 -18.21
CA ARG A 33 1.86 -26.94 -19.23
C ARG A 33 0.45 -26.68 -18.69
N LYS A 34 -0.02 -27.54 -17.78
CA LYS A 34 -1.35 -27.48 -17.19
C LYS A 34 -1.30 -27.93 -15.73
N PRO A 35 -2.20 -27.42 -14.84
CA PRO A 35 -2.16 -27.74 -13.42
C PRO A 35 -2.42 -29.22 -13.10
N GLU A 36 -3.09 -29.99 -13.98
CA GLU A 36 -3.32 -31.41 -13.79
C GLU A 36 -2.01 -32.22 -13.63
N GLN A 37 -0.92 -31.75 -14.20
CA GLN A 37 0.41 -32.38 -14.04
C GLN A 37 0.96 -32.29 -12.61
N ILE A 38 0.42 -31.40 -11.76
CA ILE A 38 0.84 -31.26 -10.35
C ILE A 38 0.64 -32.58 -9.61
N VAL A 39 -0.51 -33.24 -9.81
CA VAL A 39 -0.83 -34.51 -9.12
C VAL A 39 0.17 -35.61 -9.47
N ASP A 40 0.54 -35.71 -10.74
CA ASP A 40 1.48 -36.72 -11.21
C ASP A 40 2.88 -36.44 -10.63
N LEU A 41 3.32 -35.19 -10.68
CA LEU A 41 4.61 -34.76 -10.13
C LEU A 41 4.69 -34.94 -8.61
N LEU A 42 3.60 -34.68 -7.86
CA LEU A 42 3.56 -34.96 -6.41
C LEU A 42 3.76 -36.45 -6.12
N LYS A 43 3.14 -37.33 -6.93
CA LYS A 43 3.33 -38.80 -6.82
C LYS A 43 4.74 -39.21 -7.16
N GLU A 44 5.33 -38.66 -8.22
CA GLU A 44 6.74 -38.91 -8.62
C GLU A 44 7.74 -38.50 -7.55
N GLN A 45 7.42 -37.40 -6.80
CA GLN A 45 8.22 -36.96 -5.66
C GLN A 45 7.95 -37.76 -4.38
N GLY A 46 7.06 -38.77 -4.41
CA GLY A 46 6.71 -39.57 -3.23
C GLY A 46 5.93 -38.81 -2.15
N LEU A 47 5.30 -37.69 -2.52
CA LEU A 47 4.53 -36.89 -1.58
C LEU A 47 3.09 -37.44 -1.44
N PRO A 48 2.57 -37.47 -0.21
CA PRO A 48 1.18 -37.89 0.00
C PRO A 48 0.22 -36.86 -0.59
N MET A 49 -0.91 -37.33 -1.09
CA MET A 49 -2.00 -36.43 -1.49
C MET A 49 -2.55 -35.71 -0.25
N PRO A 50 -2.85 -34.40 -0.36
CA PRO A 50 -3.37 -33.66 0.77
C PRO A 50 -4.77 -34.14 1.14
N THR A 51 -5.04 -34.27 2.44
CA THR A 51 -6.38 -34.46 2.99
C THR A 51 -7.06 -33.13 3.29
N LYS A 52 -6.26 -32.05 3.39
CA LYS A 52 -6.69 -30.66 3.51
C LYS A 52 -5.85 -29.78 2.59
N LEU A 53 -6.49 -28.96 1.79
CA LEU A 53 -5.87 -28.07 0.83
C LEU A 53 -6.30 -26.62 1.11
N MET A 54 -5.32 -25.74 1.27
CA MET A 54 -5.56 -24.30 1.36
C MET A 54 -5.31 -23.66 0.00
N LEU A 55 -6.28 -22.90 -0.50
CA LEU A 55 -6.15 -22.09 -1.72
C LEU A 55 -6.38 -20.62 -1.39
N GLU A 56 -5.74 -19.71 -2.11
CA GLU A 56 -5.98 -18.26 -1.98
C GLU A 56 -7.34 -17.90 -2.62
N GLY A 57 -8.43 -18.25 -1.92
CA GLY A 57 -9.80 -18.18 -2.46
C GLY A 57 -10.28 -16.76 -2.75
N ASP A 58 -9.70 -15.73 -2.13
CA ASP A 58 -10.06 -14.35 -2.38
C ASP A 58 -9.31 -13.75 -3.58
N GLU A 59 -8.24 -14.41 -4.05
CA GLU A 59 -7.38 -13.95 -5.15
C GLU A 59 -7.60 -14.76 -6.44
N LEU A 60 -7.84 -16.06 -6.30
CA LEU A 60 -8.00 -16.95 -7.47
C LEU A 60 -9.32 -16.68 -8.18
N PRO A 61 -9.32 -16.54 -9.52
CA PRO A 61 -10.56 -16.58 -10.28
C PRO A 61 -11.34 -17.87 -9.99
N TYR A 62 -12.65 -17.78 -9.86
CA TYR A 62 -13.52 -18.92 -9.52
C TYR A 62 -13.24 -20.18 -10.33
N THR A 63 -13.06 -20.04 -11.64
CA THR A 63 -12.77 -21.19 -12.54
C THR A 63 -11.43 -21.85 -12.18
N GLU A 64 -10.40 -21.05 -11.84
CA GLU A 64 -9.09 -21.58 -11.45
C GLU A 64 -9.17 -22.24 -10.06
N TYR A 65 -9.89 -21.64 -9.14
CA TYR A 65 -10.14 -22.21 -7.82
C TYR A 65 -10.81 -23.58 -7.93
N CYS A 66 -11.91 -23.69 -8.68
CA CYS A 66 -12.62 -24.97 -8.89
C CYS A 66 -11.73 -26.01 -9.60
N ARG A 67 -10.91 -25.56 -10.55
CA ARG A 67 -9.99 -26.46 -11.26
C ARG A 67 -8.93 -27.04 -10.34
N LEU A 68 -8.32 -26.21 -9.49
CA LEU A 68 -7.31 -26.65 -8.53
C LEU A 68 -7.92 -27.54 -7.45
N ALA A 69 -9.08 -27.18 -6.92
CA ALA A 69 -9.81 -28.01 -5.96
C ALA A 69 -10.14 -29.40 -6.55
N GLY A 70 -10.55 -29.45 -7.81
CA GLY A 70 -10.86 -30.68 -8.51
C GLY A 70 -9.68 -31.63 -8.74
N LEU A 71 -8.43 -31.14 -8.59
CA LEU A 71 -7.24 -32.00 -8.66
C LEU A 71 -7.12 -32.92 -7.44
N PHE A 72 -7.74 -32.55 -6.33
CA PHE A 72 -7.64 -33.25 -5.03
C PHE A 72 -9.03 -33.55 -4.48
N PRO A 73 -9.80 -34.44 -5.13
CA PRO A 73 -11.22 -34.66 -4.81
C PRO A 73 -11.48 -35.20 -3.41
N GLU A 74 -10.49 -35.82 -2.78
CA GLU A 74 -10.59 -36.33 -1.41
C GLU A 74 -10.16 -35.28 -0.35
N ALA A 75 -9.69 -34.11 -0.77
CA ALA A 75 -9.22 -33.06 0.16
C ALA A 75 -10.37 -32.13 0.58
N GLU A 76 -10.40 -31.80 1.87
CA GLU A 76 -11.14 -30.63 2.36
C GLU A 76 -10.47 -29.36 1.83
N VAL A 77 -11.16 -28.59 0.99
CA VAL A 77 -10.60 -27.32 0.46
C VAL A 77 -11.09 -26.14 1.30
N VAL A 78 -10.15 -25.33 1.78
CA VAL A 78 -10.41 -24.15 2.61
C VAL A 78 -9.74 -22.91 2.05
N ASN A 79 -10.27 -21.72 2.38
CA ASN A 79 -9.66 -20.46 2.00
C ASN A 79 -8.38 -20.22 2.82
N GLY A 80 -7.23 -20.16 2.16
CA GLY A 80 -5.91 -19.90 2.73
C GLY A 80 -5.47 -18.45 2.68
N THR A 81 -6.20 -17.56 1.98
CA THR A 81 -5.83 -16.14 1.80
C THR A 81 -5.51 -15.44 3.11
N PRO A 82 -6.30 -15.57 4.20
CA PRO A 82 -5.99 -14.91 5.46
C PRO A 82 -4.63 -15.33 6.05
N LEU A 83 -4.28 -16.61 5.94
CA LEU A 83 -2.99 -17.13 6.44
C LEU A 83 -1.81 -16.59 5.62
N ILE A 84 -1.95 -16.56 4.30
CA ILE A 84 -0.92 -16.01 3.40
C ILE A 84 -0.72 -14.51 3.67
N ARG A 85 -1.81 -13.74 3.81
CA ARG A 85 -1.74 -12.32 4.16
C ARG A 85 -1.09 -12.08 5.51
N GLN A 86 -1.39 -12.89 6.51
CA GLN A 86 -0.73 -12.83 7.82
C GLN A 86 0.77 -13.13 7.70
N ALA A 87 1.17 -14.16 6.97
CA ALA A 87 2.58 -14.48 6.74
C ALA A 87 3.32 -13.34 6.03
N ARG A 88 2.68 -12.69 5.04
CA ARG A 88 3.24 -11.54 4.32
C ARG A 88 3.36 -10.28 5.17
N SER A 89 2.54 -10.13 6.22
CA SER A 89 2.58 -8.93 7.06
C SER A 89 3.91 -8.77 7.81
N VAL A 90 4.56 -9.88 8.17
CA VAL A 90 5.87 -9.90 8.84
C VAL A 90 6.96 -10.13 7.81
N LYS A 91 7.82 -9.14 7.61
CA LYS A 91 8.87 -9.14 6.61
C LYS A 91 10.17 -9.74 7.14
N THR A 92 10.84 -10.49 6.30
CA THR A 92 12.19 -10.99 6.56
C THR A 92 13.22 -9.86 6.50
N PRO A 93 14.43 -10.01 7.06
CA PRO A 93 15.48 -9.00 6.95
C PRO A 93 15.83 -8.62 5.52
N VAL A 94 15.77 -9.57 4.58
CA VAL A 94 16.03 -9.32 3.15
C VAL A 94 14.94 -8.43 2.56
N GLU A 95 13.67 -8.66 2.88
CA GLU A 95 12.56 -7.84 2.43
C GLU A 95 12.65 -6.43 3.02
N ILE A 96 12.97 -6.28 4.31
CA ILE A 96 13.16 -4.98 4.96
C ILE A 96 14.26 -4.17 4.24
N GLU A 97 15.37 -4.81 3.88
CA GLU A 97 16.43 -4.14 3.11
C GLU A 97 15.95 -3.70 1.72
N MET A 98 15.06 -4.45 1.08
CA MET A 98 14.43 -4.03 -0.18
C MET A 98 13.55 -2.80 0.01
N PHE A 99 12.80 -2.69 1.11
CA PHE A 99 12.05 -1.49 1.46
C PHE A 99 12.97 -0.28 1.68
N ARG A 100 14.07 -0.43 2.41
CA ARG A 100 15.04 0.66 2.63
C ARG A 100 15.59 1.21 1.32
N ARG A 101 15.98 0.33 0.40
CA ARG A 101 16.44 0.74 -0.94
C ARG A 101 15.37 1.45 -1.74
N SER A 102 14.13 0.94 -1.71
CA SER A 102 12.98 1.60 -2.34
C SER A 102 12.74 2.98 -1.75
N GLY A 103 12.75 3.12 -0.41
CA GLY A 103 12.57 4.38 0.28
C GLY A 103 13.62 5.43 -0.10
N ILE A 104 14.89 5.03 -0.20
CA ILE A 104 15.98 5.94 -0.64
C ILE A 104 15.73 6.41 -2.09
N ALA A 105 15.36 5.51 -3.01
CA ALA A 105 15.09 5.88 -4.40
C ALA A 105 13.85 6.77 -4.51
N HIS A 106 12.82 6.49 -3.72
CA HIS A 106 11.60 7.29 -3.65
C HIS A 106 11.88 8.71 -3.13
N ALA A 107 12.62 8.84 -2.02
CA ALA A 107 13.02 10.13 -1.46
C ALA A 107 13.81 10.98 -2.47
N LYS A 108 14.75 10.38 -3.22
CA LYS A 108 15.50 11.07 -4.29
C LYS A 108 14.61 11.62 -5.41
N ALA A 109 13.49 10.92 -5.72
CA ALA A 109 12.53 11.45 -6.68
C ALA A 109 11.81 12.67 -6.10
N TYR A 110 11.38 12.58 -4.82
CA TYR A 110 10.66 13.65 -4.14
C TYR A 110 11.49 14.92 -3.93
N GLU A 111 12.78 14.80 -3.67
CA GLU A 111 13.72 15.95 -3.59
C GLU A 111 13.73 16.78 -4.86
N GLN A 112 13.43 16.21 -6.01
CA GLN A 112 13.45 16.88 -7.31
C GLN A 112 12.11 17.55 -7.66
N ILE A 113 11.02 17.26 -6.93
CA ILE A 113 9.67 17.75 -7.24
C ILE A 113 9.59 19.27 -7.33
N PRO A 114 10.19 20.04 -6.40
CA PRO A 114 10.15 21.51 -6.53
C PRO A 114 10.74 22.04 -7.84
N GLY A 115 11.73 21.35 -8.38
CA GLY A 115 12.42 21.73 -9.62
C GLY A 115 11.61 21.54 -10.92
N VAL A 116 10.51 20.79 -10.87
CA VAL A 116 9.66 20.57 -12.06
C VAL A 116 8.39 21.41 -12.03
N TYR A 117 8.09 22.09 -10.94
CA TYR A 117 6.99 23.04 -10.90
C TYR A 117 7.23 24.24 -11.81
N ARG A 118 6.20 24.64 -12.54
CA ARG A 118 6.16 25.85 -13.37
C ARG A 118 4.86 26.62 -13.10
N PRO A 119 4.91 27.95 -12.92
CA PRO A 119 3.70 28.75 -12.76
C PRO A 119 2.69 28.50 -13.90
N GLY A 120 1.43 28.33 -13.55
CA GLY A 120 0.35 28.08 -14.50
C GLY A 120 0.08 26.59 -14.82
N MET A 121 0.88 25.67 -14.26
CA MET A 121 0.58 24.23 -14.39
C MET A 121 -0.72 23.87 -13.67
N THR A 122 -1.36 22.85 -14.20
CA THR A 122 -2.43 22.10 -13.51
C THR A 122 -1.85 20.96 -12.66
N ASP A 123 -2.65 20.43 -11.74
CA ASP A 123 -2.30 19.27 -10.93
C ASP A 123 -1.93 18.05 -11.78
N ILE A 124 -2.62 17.82 -12.92
CA ILE A 124 -2.29 16.71 -13.82
C ILE A 124 -0.96 16.90 -14.57
N GLU A 125 -0.66 18.13 -15.03
CA GLU A 125 0.62 18.41 -15.65
C GLU A 125 1.77 18.22 -14.67
N PHE A 126 1.55 18.62 -13.41
CA PHE A 126 2.53 18.42 -12.35
C PHE A 126 2.68 16.94 -11.99
N SER A 127 1.58 16.18 -11.91
CA SER A 127 1.58 14.73 -11.70
C SER A 127 2.42 14.00 -12.74
N ILE A 128 2.24 14.32 -14.03
CA ILE A 128 3.01 13.74 -15.14
C ILE A 128 4.53 13.99 -14.97
N GLU A 129 4.92 15.19 -14.58
CA GLU A 129 6.34 15.49 -14.34
C GLU A 129 6.89 14.71 -13.13
N ILE A 130 6.09 14.55 -12.07
CA ILE A 130 6.48 13.76 -10.90
C ILE A 130 6.60 12.27 -11.25
N GLU A 131 5.65 11.73 -11.99
CA GLU A 131 5.73 10.35 -12.49
C GLU A 131 6.98 10.12 -13.36
N ARG A 132 7.32 11.11 -14.20
CA ARG A 132 8.57 11.09 -14.96
C ARG A 132 9.80 11.03 -14.05
N LEU A 133 9.85 11.83 -12.98
CA LEU A 133 10.93 11.77 -11.98
C LEU A 133 11.01 10.39 -11.32
N MET A 134 9.88 9.84 -10.89
CA MET A 134 9.81 8.50 -10.31
C MET A 134 10.38 7.43 -11.26
N ARG A 135 9.98 7.47 -12.53
CA ARG A 135 10.47 6.54 -13.57
C ARG A 135 11.97 6.69 -13.82
N LEU A 136 12.50 7.91 -13.82
CA LEU A 136 13.93 8.19 -13.97
C LEU A 136 14.76 7.69 -12.77
N GLN A 137 14.20 7.64 -11.59
CA GLN A 137 14.83 7.04 -10.40
C GLN A 137 14.69 5.51 -10.35
N GLY A 138 14.12 4.89 -11.38
CA GLY A 138 14.01 3.43 -11.50
C GLY A 138 12.69 2.84 -11.01
N CYS A 139 11.68 3.64 -10.70
CA CYS A 139 10.35 3.13 -10.37
C CYS A 139 9.80 2.31 -11.54
N LEU A 140 9.29 1.11 -11.25
CA LEU A 140 8.75 0.20 -12.26
C LEU A 140 7.43 0.70 -12.86
N GLY A 141 6.76 1.66 -12.21
CA GLY A 141 5.47 2.22 -12.64
C GLY A 141 4.32 1.21 -12.58
N ILE A 142 4.49 0.15 -11.82
CA ILE A 142 3.47 -0.86 -11.58
C ILE A 142 2.99 -0.69 -10.15
N PHE A 143 1.68 -0.54 -10.00
CA PHE A 143 1.02 -0.50 -8.72
C PHE A 143 0.28 -1.83 -8.49
N ARG A 144 0.39 -2.39 -7.31
CA ARG A 144 -0.35 -3.60 -6.92
C ARG A 144 -1.20 -3.29 -5.70
N VAL A 145 -2.46 -3.67 -5.80
CA VAL A 145 -3.47 -3.41 -4.78
C VAL A 145 -4.22 -4.69 -4.51
N PHE A 146 -4.51 -4.96 -3.25
CA PHE A 146 -5.47 -5.98 -2.87
C PHE A 146 -6.88 -5.40 -2.88
N GLY A 147 -7.84 -6.18 -3.38
CA GLY A 147 -9.24 -5.82 -3.41
C GLY A 147 -9.79 -5.60 -4.82
N ARG A 148 -11.12 -5.59 -4.90
CA ARG A 148 -11.85 -5.39 -6.16
C ARG A 148 -12.02 -3.89 -6.46
N SER A 149 -12.06 -3.55 -7.74
CA SER A 149 -12.32 -2.17 -8.19
C SER A 149 -11.33 -1.14 -7.66
N MET A 150 -10.11 -1.57 -7.36
CA MET A 150 -9.01 -0.71 -6.99
C MET A 150 -8.12 -0.49 -8.22
N GLU A 151 -8.59 0.35 -9.13
CA GLU A 151 -7.82 0.78 -10.29
C GLU A 151 -7.08 2.05 -9.92
N ILE A 152 -5.79 1.93 -9.63
CA ILE A 152 -4.95 3.08 -9.32
C ILE A 152 -3.69 3.10 -10.18
N PHE A 153 -3.34 4.31 -10.60
CA PHE A 153 -2.04 4.65 -11.12
C PHE A 153 -1.06 4.88 -9.96
N MET A 154 0.08 5.51 -10.16
CA MET A 154 1.13 5.59 -9.12
C MET A 154 0.71 6.34 -7.84
N GLY A 155 -0.44 7.01 -7.84
CA GLY A 155 -0.99 7.74 -6.72
C GLY A 155 -1.63 9.06 -7.12
N SER A 156 -1.86 9.95 -6.17
CA SER A 156 -2.60 11.20 -6.38
C SER A 156 -1.74 12.44 -6.19
N VAL A 157 -2.01 13.46 -6.99
CA VAL A 157 -1.59 14.84 -6.75
C VAL A 157 -2.84 15.67 -6.54
N LEU A 158 -3.01 16.20 -5.32
CA LEU A 158 -4.21 16.90 -4.89
C LEU A 158 -3.89 18.33 -4.45
N THR A 159 -4.72 19.29 -4.89
CA THR A 159 -4.62 20.70 -4.51
C THR A 159 -6.00 21.32 -4.32
N GLY A 160 -6.08 22.37 -3.51
CA GLY A 160 -7.32 23.11 -3.28
C GLY A 160 -8.47 22.21 -2.86
N ASP A 161 -9.68 22.56 -3.32
CA ASP A 161 -10.90 21.85 -2.95
C ASP A 161 -11.02 20.44 -3.59
N ASN A 162 -10.18 20.11 -4.58
CA ASN A 162 -10.17 18.77 -5.17
C ASN A 162 -9.89 17.67 -4.11
N ALA A 163 -9.11 17.97 -3.09
CA ALA A 163 -8.82 17.05 -2.00
C ALA A 163 -10.04 16.71 -1.12
N GLY A 164 -11.08 17.53 -1.15
CA GLY A 164 -12.32 17.31 -0.40
C GLY A 164 -13.34 16.38 -1.10
N TYR A 165 -13.12 16.04 -2.37
CA TYR A 165 -14.02 15.14 -3.09
C TYR A 165 -13.86 13.70 -2.61
N PRO A 166 -14.98 13.00 -2.27
CA PRO A 166 -14.95 11.60 -1.93
C PRO A 166 -14.62 10.74 -3.15
N SER A 167 -14.01 9.59 -2.92
CA SER A 167 -13.75 8.57 -3.94
C SER A 167 -14.46 7.26 -3.57
N PRO A 168 -14.92 6.46 -4.53
CA PRO A 168 -15.38 5.11 -4.28
C PRO A 168 -14.25 4.13 -3.94
N TYR A 169 -13.02 4.53 -4.17
CA TYR A 169 -11.82 3.76 -3.82
C TYR A 169 -11.44 3.95 -2.36
N ASP A 170 -10.69 3.02 -1.81
CA ASP A 170 -10.21 3.04 -0.43
C ASP A 170 -8.92 3.89 -0.31
N PHE A 171 -9.04 5.15 -0.69
CA PHE A 171 -7.98 6.15 -0.58
C PHE A 171 -8.08 6.94 0.72
N ALA A 172 -6.95 7.37 1.26
CA ALA A 172 -6.94 8.32 2.38
C ALA A 172 -7.60 9.65 1.99
N LEU A 173 -7.29 10.17 0.80
CA LEU A 173 -7.97 11.30 0.17
C LEU A 173 -8.30 10.94 -1.29
N GLY A 174 -9.52 11.22 -1.73
CA GLY A 174 -10.00 10.81 -3.04
C GLY A 174 -9.54 11.68 -4.19
N GLY A 175 -10.16 12.83 -4.33
CA GLY A 175 -10.09 13.66 -5.54
C GLY A 175 -11.12 13.26 -6.59
N GLN A 176 -11.42 14.18 -7.49
CA GLN A 176 -12.48 14.01 -8.48
C GLN A 176 -12.04 13.17 -9.69
N GLY A 177 -10.74 13.19 -9.99
CA GLY A 177 -10.20 12.57 -11.20
C GLY A 177 -10.53 13.34 -12.49
N LEU A 178 -10.01 12.85 -13.61
CA LEU A 178 -10.20 13.46 -14.92
C LEU A 178 -11.55 13.11 -15.54
N ASP A 179 -12.12 11.97 -15.17
CA ASP A 179 -13.37 11.45 -15.73
C ASP A 179 -14.11 10.63 -14.67
N PRO A 180 -15.45 10.65 -14.63
CA PRO A 180 -16.23 9.82 -13.72
C PRO A 180 -15.98 8.31 -13.83
N ALA A 181 -15.37 7.85 -14.92
CA ALA A 181 -14.98 6.44 -15.08
C ALA A 181 -13.84 6.03 -14.12
N LEU A 182 -12.99 7.00 -13.72
CA LEU A 182 -11.93 6.82 -12.73
C LEU A 182 -11.91 8.02 -11.77
N PRO A 183 -12.83 8.07 -10.78
CA PRO A 183 -13.02 9.21 -9.90
C PRO A 183 -12.00 9.23 -8.75
N GLY A 184 -10.77 9.60 -9.04
CA GLY A 184 -9.68 9.72 -8.09
C GLY A 184 -8.51 10.56 -8.61
N GLY A 185 -7.84 11.26 -7.71
CA GLY A 185 -6.65 12.04 -8.01
C GLY A 185 -6.90 13.38 -8.70
N ALA A 186 -5.92 13.82 -9.49
CA ALA A 186 -5.89 15.10 -10.18
C ALA A 186 -7.06 15.29 -11.17
N ASN A 187 -7.57 16.53 -11.31
CA ASN A 187 -8.75 16.83 -12.11
C ASN A 187 -8.60 18.06 -13.05
N LYS A 188 -7.36 18.46 -13.35
CA LYS A 188 -6.98 19.68 -14.09
C LYS A 188 -7.15 20.97 -13.26
N THR A 189 -7.19 20.89 -11.94
CA THR A 189 -7.17 22.08 -11.10
C THR A 189 -5.87 22.84 -11.32
N PRO A 190 -5.92 24.16 -11.69
CA PRO A 190 -4.72 24.97 -11.78
C PRO A 190 -4.05 25.12 -10.42
N LEU A 191 -2.74 24.97 -10.38
CA LEU A 191 -1.93 25.20 -9.18
C LEU A 191 -1.83 26.70 -8.92
N LYS A 192 -2.26 27.16 -7.75
CA LYS A 192 -2.37 28.60 -7.41
C LYS A 192 -1.59 28.95 -6.16
N GLU A 193 -1.14 30.21 -6.11
CA GLU A 193 -0.55 30.78 -4.91
C GLU A 193 -1.53 30.72 -3.72
N GLY A 194 -1.00 30.43 -2.54
CA GLY A 194 -1.79 30.26 -1.33
C GLY A 194 -2.42 28.87 -1.16
N GLN A 195 -2.13 27.93 -2.08
CA GLN A 195 -2.61 26.55 -2.01
C GLN A 195 -1.48 25.57 -1.70
N SER A 196 -1.83 24.51 -1.01
CA SER A 196 -0.99 23.32 -0.83
C SER A 196 -1.18 22.36 -2.00
N VAL A 197 -0.13 21.62 -2.30
CA VAL A 197 -0.15 20.49 -3.25
C VAL A 197 0.39 19.27 -2.49
N MET A 198 -0.47 18.32 -2.25
CA MET A 198 -0.07 17.01 -1.72
C MET A 198 0.28 16.09 -2.86
N VAL A 199 1.46 15.52 -2.78
CA VAL A 199 1.95 14.46 -3.67
C VAL A 199 1.94 13.19 -2.84
N ASP A 200 1.10 12.26 -3.21
CA ASP A 200 0.81 11.00 -2.53
C ASP A 200 0.96 9.87 -3.54
N LEU A 201 2.17 9.31 -3.60
CA LEU A 201 2.53 8.33 -4.62
C LEU A 201 3.14 7.08 -4.00
N GLY A 202 2.67 5.94 -4.47
CA GLY A 202 3.33 4.67 -4.22
C GLY A 202 4.55 4.46 -5.13
N GLY A 203 5.65 3.98 -4.56
CA GLY A 203 6.88 3.66 -5.28
C GLY A 203 7.11 2.15 -5.37
N ASN A 204 7.39 1.65 -6.58
CA ASN A 204 7.79 0.26 -6.78
C ASN A 204 9.12 0.22 -7.52
N PHE A 205 10.22 0.00 -6.79
CA PHE A 205 11.57 0.00 -7.36
C PHE A 205 12.19 -1.40 -7.50
N ASN A 206 11.67 -2.37 -6.76
CA ASN A 206 12.23 -3.72 -6.72
C ASN A 206 11.19 -4.84 -6.51
N GLY A 207 9.91 -4.51 -6.67
CA GLY A 207 8.80 -5.45 -6.48
C GLY A 207 8.05 -5.27 -5.16
N TYR A 208 8.65 -4.62 -4.15
CA TYR A 208 7.97 -4.18 -2.95
C TYR A 208 7.47 -2.74 -3.09
N MET A 209 6.26 -2.50 -2.62
CA MET A 209 5.65 -1.18 -2.63
C MET A 209 6.21 -0.34 -1.48
N ASN A 210 6.47 0.92 -1.74
CA ASN A 210 6.79 1.94 -0.75
C ASN A 210 5.79 3.07 -0.88
N ASP A 211 5.32 3.62 0.22
CA ASP A 211 4.32 4.69 0.22
C ASP A 211 4.84 5.95 0.87
N MET A 212 4.53 7.10 0.28
CA MET A 212 5.02 8.39 0.73
C MET A 212 4.13 9.53 0.26
N SER A 213 3.69 10.35 1.20
CA SER A 213 3.09 11.66 0.89
C SER A 213 3.95 12.80 1.39
N ARG A 214 4.07 13.83 0.57
CA ARG A 214 4.67 15.14 0.94
C ARG A 214 3.80 16.26 0.43
N VAL A 215 3.85 17.39 1.18
CA VAL A 215 3.11 18.60 0.84
C VAL A 215 4.08 19.68 0.41
N PHE A 216 3.74 20.31 -0.70
CA PHE A 216 4.44 21.48 -1.23
C PHE A 216 3.50 22.69 -1.16
N SER A 217 4.01 23.86 -0.83
CA SER A 217 3.25 25.10 -0.84
C SER A 217 3.56 25.93 -2.08
N ILE A 218 2.54 26.51 -2.68
CA ILE A 218 2.72 27.50 -3.73
C ILE A 218 2.57 28.87 -3.07
N GLY A 219 3.71 29.54 -2.85
CA GLY A 219 3.76 30.74 -2.03
C GLY A 219 3.48 30.46 -0.54
N LYS A 220 2.95 31.46 0.16
CA LYS A 220 2.65 31.38 1.59
C LYS A 220 1.24 30.86 1.80
N LEU A 221 1.09 29.81 2.63
CA LEU A 221 -0.22 29.29 3.04
C LEU A 221 -0.81 30.12 4.20
N PRO A 222 -2.13 30.06 4.42
CA PRO A 222 -2.75 30.52 5.66
C PRO A 222 -2.17 29.78 6.88
N GLU A 223 -2.13 30.45 8.04
CA GLU A 223 -1.58 29.91 9.29
C GLU A 223 -2.26 28.62 9.74
N GLU A 224 -3.57 28.50 9.50
CA GLU A 224 -4.34 27.29 9.77
C GLU A 224 -3.74 26.05 9.09
N ALA A 225 -3.24 26.19 7.85
CA ALA A 225 -2.67 25.07 7.11
C ALA A 225 -1.31 24.63 7.72
N TYR A 226 -0.48 25.56 8.16
CA TYR A 226 0.75 25.21 8.87
C TYR A 226 0.46 24.56 10.22
N THR A 227 -0.52 25.07 10.98
CA THR A 227 -0.97 24.47 12.24
C THR A 227 -1.49 23.05 12.02
N ALA A 228 -2.32 22.85 11.01
CA ALA A 228 -2.85 21.51 10.67
C ALA A 228 -1.75 20.54 10.23
N HIS A 229 -0.77 21.01 9.45
CA HIS A 229 0.39 20.20 9.08
C HIS A 229 1.23 19.80 10.31
N GLN A 230 1.44 20.73 11.24
CA GLN A 230 2.13 20.43 12.50
C GLN A 230 1.40 19.37 13.31
N VAL A 231 0.06 19.40 13.38
CA VAL A 231 -0.72 18.36 14.03
C VAL A 231 -0.46 16.97 13.41
N CYS A 232 -0.31 16.90 12.08
CA CYS A 232 0.05 15.63 11.43
C CYS A 232 1.47 15.15 11.79
N LEU A 233 2.42 16.08 11.92
CA LEU A 233 3.78 15.77 12.43
C LEU A 233 3.73 15.28 13.88
N ASP A 234 2.97 15.94 14.74
CA ASP A 234 2.79 15.57 16.15
C ASP A 234 2.17 14.15 16.27
N ILE A 235 1.26 13.78 15.36
CA ILE A 235 0.72 12.41 15.27
C ILE A 235 1.83 11.42 14.92
N GLN A 236 2.68 11.72 13.93
CA GLN A 236 3.80 10.86 13.57
C GLN A 236 4.73 10.63 14.77
N GLU A 237 5.13 11.70 15.45
CA GLU A 237 5.99 11.62 16.64
C GLU A 237 5.33 10.86 17.79
N LYS A 238 4.05 11.13 18.06
CA LYS A 238 3.30 10.47 19.12
C LYS A 238 3.19 8.97 18.87
N ILE A 239 2.83 8.58 17.65
CA ILE A 239 2.73 7.17 17.27
C ILE A 239 4.11 6.52 17.31
N ALA A 240 5.17 7.16 16.80
CA ALA A 240 6.52 6.64 16.88
C ALA A 240 6.98 6.38 18.33
N SER A 241 6.52 7.20 19.28
CA SER A 241 6.88 7.03 20.70
C SER A 241 6.22 5.84 21.38
N ILE A 242 5.10 5.34 20.85
CA ILE A 242 4.33 4.25 21.46
C ILE A 242 4.32 2.96 20.64
N ALA A 243 4.51 3.05 19.33
CA ALA A 243 4.46 1.90 18.43
C ALA A 243 5.64 0.95 18.71
N ARG A 244 5.31 -0.30 19.04
CA ARG A 244 6.28 -1.38 19.32
C ARG A 244 5.54 -2.72 19.24
N PRO A 245 6.26 -3.84 19.18
CA PRO A 245 5.61 -5.16 19.21
C PRO A 245 4.63 -5.29 20.38
N GLY A 246 3.44 -5.83 20.11
CA GLY A 246 2.37 -6.04 21.10
C GLY A 246 1.35 -4.90 21.21
N ILE A 247 1.57 -3.74 20.61
CA ILE A 247 0.57 -2.66 20.57
C ILE A 247 -0.50 -2.99 19.53
N ALA A 248 -1.77 -2.88 19.90
CA ALA A 248 -2.89 -3.06 18.98
C ALA A 248 -3.03 -1.87 18.00
N CYS A 249 -3.39 -2.16 16.75
CA CYS A 249 -3.55 -1.14 15.72
C CYS A 249 -4.63 -0.10 16.05
N GLU A 250 -5.70 -0.50 16.72
CA GLU A 250 -6.74 0.43 17.19
C GLU A 250 -6.20 1.49 18.17
N VAL A 251 -5.19 1.15 18.99
CA VAL A 251 -4.58 2.10 19.93
C VAL A 251 -3.84 3.22 19.19
N LEU A 252 -3.17 2.90 18.08
CA LEU A 252 -2.49 3.89 17.25
C LEU A 252 -3.50 4.81 16.56
N TYR A 253 -4.59 4.24 16.04
CA TYR A 253 -5.68 5.00 15.45
C TYR A 253 -6.33 5.96 16.48
N ASP A 254 -6.70 5.44 17.63
CA ASP A 254 -7.35 6.23 18.67
C ASP A 254 -6.45 7.36 19.17
N THR A 255 -5.14 7.10 19.31
CA THR A 255 -4.13 8.12 19.65
C THR A 255 -4.12 9.26 18.64
N ALA A 256 -4.12 8.96 17.34
CA ALA A 256 -4.16 10.00 16.30
C ALA A 256 -5.46 10.81 16.36
N VAL A 257 -6.59 10.15 16.57
CA VAL A 257 -7.90 10.81 16.70
C VAL A 257 -7.95 11.73 17.93
N GLU A 258 -7.35 11.34 19.05
CA GLU A 258 -7.24 12.18 20.25
C GLU A 258 -6.43 13.45 19.99
N VAL A 259 -5.27 13.33 19.33
CA VAL A 259 -4.42 14.48 18.97
C VAL A 259 -5.18 15.45 18.07
N VAL A 260 -5.83 14.95 17.04
CA VAL A 260 -6.60 15.77 16.09
C VAL A 260 -7.79 16.47 16.76
N LYS A 261 -8.51 15.76 17.63
CA LYS A 261 -9.64 16.34 18.40
C LYS A 261 -9.18 17.45 19.33
N ALA A 262 -8.06 17.24 20.04
CA ALA A 262 -7.49 18.26 20.92
C ALA A 262 -7.05 19.52 20.17
N ALA A 263 -6.60 19.36 18.92
CA ALA A 263 -6.21 20.46 18.05
C ALA A 263 -7.38 21.13 17.30
N GLY A 264 -8.61 20.58 17.37
CA GLY A 264 -9.79 21.15 16.73
C GLY A 264 -9.96 20.87 15.25
N PHE A 265 -9.28 19.84 14.70
CA PHE A 265 -9.33 19.50 13.27
C PHE A 265 -10.10 18.19 12.96
N ALA A 266 -10.89 17.69 13.92
CA ALA A 266 -11.55 16.40 13.78
C ALA A 266 -12.50 16.30 12.56
N ASP A 267 -13.14 17.38 12.16
CA ASP A 267 -14.05 17.49 11.03
C ASP A 267 -13.33 17.57 9.66
N LYS A 268 -12.02 17.80 9.68
CA LYS A 268 -11.15 17.94 8.50
C LYS A 268 -10.14 16.80 8.36
N PHE A 269 -10.09 15.89 9.35
CA PHE A 269 -9.13 14.80 9.40
C PHE A 269 -9.51 13.66 8.46
N MET A 270 -8.57 13.23 7.64
CA MET A 270 -8.73 12.18 6.63
C MET A 270 -9.88 12.46 5.65
N GLY A 271 -10.13 13.74 5.34
CA GLY A 271 -11.16 14.19 4.40
C GLY A 271 -12.23 15.09 5.03
N THR A 272 -12.98 15.80 4.20
CA THR A 272 -14.07 16.68 4.61
C THR A 272 -15.45 16.17 4.15
N GLY A 273 -15.56 15.71 2.91
CA GLY A 273 -16.81 15.16 2.36
C GLY A 273 -17.07 13.72 2.82
N GLN A 274 -16.05 12.91 2.82
CA GLN A 274 -16.03 11.54 3.35
C GLN A 274 -14.69 11.35 4.03
N GLN A 275 -14.71 11.02 5.32
CA GLN A 275 -13.50 10.78 6.08
C GLN A 275 -13.11 9.29 5.99
N ALA A 276 -11.87 9.00 5.58
CA ALA A 276 -11.32 7.67 5.69
C ALA A 276 -11.21 7.27 7.17
N LYS A 277 -11.54 6.01 7.46
CA LYS A 277 -11.54 5.48 8.84
C LYS A 277 -10.31 4.62 9.13
N PHE A 278 -9.18 5.05 8.63
CA PHE A 278 -7.86 4.49 8.92
C PHE A 278 -6.84 5.64 8.89
N ILE A 279 -5.67 5.42 9.44
CA ILE A 279 -4.56 6.38 9.44
C ILE A 279 -3.28 5.77 8.89
N GLY A 280 -3.36 4.53 8.40
CA GLY A 280 -2.23 3.81 7.86
C GLY A 280 -2.57 2.36 7.60
N HIS A 281 -1.73 1.72 6.82
CA HIS A 281 -1.88 0.33 6.39
C HIS A 281 -0.53 -0.34 6.19
N GLY A 282 -0.50 -1.66 6.28
CA GLY A 282 0.66 -2.44 5.89
C GLY A 282 0.99 -2.28 4.42
N ILE A 283 2.26 -2.36 4.10
CA ILE A 283 2.77 -2.33 2.73
C ILE A 283 3.65 -3.56 2.49
N GLY A 284 3.71 -4.00 1.23
CA GLY A 284 4.46 -5.19 0.87
C GLY A 284 4.57 -5.37 -0.63
N LEU A 285 4.20 -6.54 -1.10
CA LEU A 285 4.04 -6.81 -2.53
C LEU A 285 2.85 -6.05 -3.12
N GLU A 286 1.91 -5.67 -2.26
CA GLU A 286 0.77 -4.80 -2.54
C GLU A 286 0.87 -3.55 -1.65
N ILE A 287 0.22 -2.47 -2.09
CA ILE A 287 0.24 -1.21 -1.36
C ILE A 287 -0.56 -1.30 -0.05
N ASN A 288 -1.63 -2.09 -0.03
CA ASN A 288 -2.56 -2.23 1.10
C ASN A 288 -2.53 -3.66 1.68
N GLU A 289 -1.55 -3.94 2.49
CA GLU A 289 -1.44 -5.20 3.24
C GLU A 289 -1.89 -5.03 4.71
N ALA A 290 -1.84 -6.12 5.47
CA ALA A 290 -1.92 -6.05 6.93
C ALA A 290 -0.57 -5.56 7.52
N PRO A 291 -0.60 -4.84 8.66
CA PRO A 291 -1.75 -4.49 9.49
C PRO A 291 -2.52 -3.26 8.96
N VAL A 292 -3.76 -3.05 9.41
CA VAL A 292 -4.52 -1.81 9.13
C VAL A 292 -4.66 -1.02 10.42
N LEU A 293 -4.25 0.25 10.41
CA LEU A 293 -4.35 1.16 11.56
C LEU A 293 -5.72 1.84 11.54
N ALA A 294 -6.73 1.15 12.08
CA ALA A 294 -8.13 1.55 12.01
C ALA A 294 -8.88 1.20 13.31
N PRO A 295 -10.08 1.78 13.55
CA PRO A 295 -10.84 1.50 14.77
C PRO A 295 -11.23 0.03 14.84
N ARG A 296 -11.18 -0.54 16.03
CA ARG A 296 -11.57 -1.94 16.34
C ARG A 296 -10.66 -3.00 15.74
N ILE A 297 -9.54 -2.64 15.14
CA ILE A 297 -8.52 -3.58 14.68
C ILE A 297 -7.61 -3.96 15.85
N LYS A 298 -7.85 -5.15 16.41
CA LYS A 298 -7.14 -5.69 17.57
C LYS A 298 -5.83 -6.41 17.20
N GLN A 299 -5.51 -6.52 15.92
CA GLN A 299 -4.22 -7.03 15.48
C GLN A 299 -3.12 -6.21 16.14
N GLN A 300 -2.15 -6.91 16.72
CA GLN A 300 -0.99 -6.28 17.34
C GLN A 300 0.13 -6.12 16.31
N LEU A 301 0.94 -5.09 16.49
CA LEU A 301 2.17 -4.96 15.76
C LEU A 301 3.12 -6.09 16.15
N GLU A 302 3.80 -6.65 15.16
CA GLU A 302 4.82 -7.67 15.31
C GLU A 302 6.15 -7.18 14.73
N LEU A 303 7.26 -7.67 15.30
CA LEU A 303 8.60 -7.41 14.80
C LEU A 303 8.69 -7.74 13.30
N GLY A 304 9.21 -6.81 12.50
CA GLY A 304 9.34 -6.97 11.06
C GLY A 304 8.09 -6.58 10.25
N MET A 305 6.99 -6.17 10.87
CA MET A 305 5.89 -5.55 10.13
C MET A 305 6.35 -4.23 9.53
N VAL A 306 5.89 -3.94 8.31
CA VAL A 306 6.12 -2.67 7.60
C VAL A 306 4.78 -2.06 7.28
N PHE A 307 4.60 -0.78 7.61
CA PHE A 307 3.35 -0.06 7.40
C PHE A 307 3.57 1.40 7.02
N ALA A 308 2.66 1.98 6.27
CA ALA A 308 2.53 3.41 6.04
C ALA A 308 1.72 4.05 7.17
N LEU A 309 2.12 5.23 7.60
CA LEU A 309 1.38 6.07 8.55
C LEU A 309 1.16 7.43 7.89
N GLU A 310 -0.11 7.83 7.70
CA GLU A 310 -0.49 8.85 6.74
C GLU A 310 -1.52 9.88 7.25
N PRO A 311 -1.35 10.49 8.43
CA PRO A 311 -2.31 11.49 8.89
C PRO A 311 -2.40 12.67 7.91
N LYS A 312 -3.61 13.00 7.48
CA LYS A 312 -3.91 14.05 6.50
C LYS A 312 -5.07 14.90 7.00
N ILE A 313 -5.00 16.21 6.75
CA ILE A 313 -6.06 17.18 7.09
C ILE A 313 -6.33 18.01 5.83
N VAL A 314 -7.60 18.23 5.51
CA VAL A 314 -8.01 19.04 4.34
C VAL A 314 -8.50 20.40 4.81
N ILE A 315 -7.85 21.46 4.33
CA ILE A 315 -8.23 22.85 4.62
C ILE A 315 -9.00 23.39 3.40
N PRO A 316 -10.31 23.67 3.55
CA PRO A 316 -11.13 24.18 2.45
C PRO A 316 -10.53 25.44 1.81
N GLY A 317 -10.51 25.49 0.48
CA GLY A 317 -9.94 26.58 -0.31
C GLY A 317 -8.41 26.58 -0.40
N VAL A 318 -7.71 25.83 0.47
CA VAL A 318 -6.25 25.77 0.49
C VAL A 318 -5.75 24.44 -0.07
N GLY A 319 -6.30 23.33 0.40
CA GLY A 319 -5.93 21.99 -0.03
C GLY A 319 -5.54 21.07 1.14
N PRO A 320 -4.99 19.90 0.85
CA PRO A 320 -4.58 18.93 1.86
C PRO A 320 -3.21 19.27 2.45
N VAL A 321 -3.06 19.01 3.75
CA VAL A 321 -1.79 19.01 4.46
C VAL A 321 -1.65 17.70 5.21
N GLY A 322 -0.43 17.30 5.47
CA GLY A 322 -0.13 16.04 6.15
C GLY A 322 1.21 15.48 5.71
N ILE A 323 1.50 14.29 6.17
CA ILE A 323 2.74 13.59 5.85
C ILE A 323 2.51 12.08 5.95
N GLU A 324 3.13 11.35 5.06
CA GLU A 324 3.14 9.90 5.11
C GLU A 324 4.55 9.35 5.08
N ASN A 325 4.82 8.42 5.97
CA ASN A 325 6.07 7.70 6.05
C ASN A 325 5.82 6.20 6.16
N SER A 326 6.71 5.44 5.51
CA SER A 326 6.80 4.00 5.71
C SER A 326 7.68 3.69 6.92
N TRP A 327 7.20 2.84 7.79
CA TRP A 327 7.84 2.46 9.04
C TRP A 327 8.04 0.96 9.11
N VAL A 328 9.14 0.51 9.71
CA VAL A 328 9.36 -0.90 10.09
C VAL A 328 9.32 -1.05 11.60
N VAL A 329 8.63 -2.07 12.07
CA VAL A 329 8.57 -2.41 13.50
C VAL A 329 9.84 -3.14 13.90
N THR A 330 10.56 -2.59 14.87
CA THR A 330 11.79 -3.13 15.47
C THR A 330 11.53 -3.61 16.90
N ASN A 331 12.52 -4.19 17.55
CA ASN A 331 12.42 -4.58 18.96
C ASN A 331 12.24 -3.38 19.91
N GLU A 332 12.75 -2.20 19.53
CA GLU A 332 12.79 -1.01 20.38
C GLU A 332 11.68 0.00 20.03
N GLY A 333 10.97 -0.20 18.93
CA GLY A 333 9.94 0.73 18.43
C GLY A 333 9.74 0.63 16.93
N ILE A 334 9.70 1.75 16.24
CA ILE A 334 9.64 1.83 14.77
C ILE A 334 10.77 2.69 14.22
N GLU A 335 11.27 2.36 13.05
CA GLU A 335 12.26 3.15 12.32
C GLU A 335 11.81 3.48 10.90
#